data_bb491bf29cef372a54a0f91386833fd3
#
_entry.id   bb491bf29cef372a54a0f91386833fd3
#
_cell.length_a   1.000
_cell.length_b   1.000
_cell.length_c   1.000
_cell.angle_alpha   90.00
_cell.angle_beta   90.00
_cell.angle_gamma   90.00
#
_symmetry.space_group_name_H-M   'P 1'
#
loop_
_entity.id
_entity.type
_entity.pdbx_description
1 polymer ?
#
loop_
_entity_poly.entity_id
_entity_poly.type
_entity_poly.pdbx_seq_one_letter_code
_entity_poly.pdbx_strand_id
1 'polypeptide(L)'
;MKKLMLHLLCLLATANAIAQTDVTGMVVDKESNEPITRASVIVKGADGKIKKYTTSKSDGGFTMSLPSVAGCRLEVSMMSFAKKTIFLDSVSFPLTVRLEPGSTLLKEVTVKADRIREQGDTITYNVGSFAQQQDRSIGDVLKRMPGINVESSGKIQYQGEDINKFYIEGSDLLGGKYGIATNGISHEDVGAVEVMENHQPMQVLSGISFSDKAAINLKLKNKAKATLTFHGDAGGGYSWHPEGAIWDGELFAMAVMPNFQNITTFKTNNIGEDLSAQATDFFAARRGTDLHRYVGVSLPGVPNLSRKRTLFNRSALVSTNSLWKLGRGEFKTQIDYSFNRVKAEAANITTYYLNEGNRVVTEDRNGVDRSHSLSGKLMN
;
A
#
# COMPACT_ATOMS: atom_id res chain seq x y z
N MET A 1 -19.71 0.30 -82.60
CA MET A 1 -19.99 -0.14 -81.23
C MET A 1 -18.85 0.14 -80.28
N LYS A 2 -17.58 -0.20 -80.59
CA LYS A 2 -16.44 0.07 -79.67
C LYS A 2 -16.20 1.55 -79.29
N LYS A 3 -16.38 2.48 -80.23
CA LYS A 3 -16.23 3.93 -79.98
C LYS A 3 -17.36 4.48 -79.09
N LEU A 4 -18.58 3.97 -79.21
CA LEU A 4 -19.74 4.37 -78.38
C LEU A 4 -19.56 3.87 -76.92
N MET A 5 -19.03 2.67 -76.78
CA MET A 5 -18.73 2.08 -75.46
C MET A 5 -17.59 2.83 -74.74
N LEU A 6 -16.59 3.33 -75.48
CA LEU A 6 -15.49 4.12 -74.92
C LEU A 6 -15.97 5.49 -74.44
N HIS A 7 -16.88 6.14 -75.16
CA HIS A 7 -17.49 7.42 -74.74
C HIS A 7 -18.40 7.24 -73.51
N LEU A 8 -19.16 6.13 -73.43
CA LEU A 8 -19.98 5.82 -72.27
C LEU A 8 -19.11 5.52 -71.03
N LEU A 9 -17.95 4.86 -71.19
CA LEU A 9 -16.98 4.58 -70.14
C LEU A 9 -16.33 5.88 -69.63
N CYS A 10 -15.99 6.82 -70.50
CA CYS A 10 -15.48 8.12 -70.13
C CYS A 10 -16.52 8.99 -69.43
N LEU A 11 -17.81 8.90 -69.79
CA LEU A 11 -18.89 9.63 -69.11
C LEU A 11 -19.13 9.09 -67.70
N LEU A 12 -19.00 7.77 -67.48
CA LEU A 12 -19.09 7.15 -66.14
C LEU A 12 -17.90 7.45 -65.24
N ALA A 13 -16.71 7.72 -65.82
CA ALA A 13 -15.50 8.08 -65.01
C ALA A 13 -15.52 9.49 -64.48
N THR A 14 -16.34 10.40 -64.95
CA THR A 14 -16.42 11.78 -64.49
C THR A 14 -17.42 12.01 -63.38
N ALA A 15 -18.17 10.97 -62.93
CA ALA A 15 -19.23 11.09 -61.95
C ALA A 15 -18.79 11.04 -60.47
N ASN A 16 -17.47 10.89 -60.18
CA ASN A 16 -16.95 10.93 -58.81
C ASN A 16 -16.40 12.34 -58.41
N ALA A 17 -17.12 13.41 -58.71
CA ALA A 17 -16.87 14.68 -58.04
C ALA A 17 -17.30 14.54 -56.59
N ILE A 18 -16.38 14.27 -55.70
CA ILE A 18 -16.61 14.32 -54.26
C ILE A 18 -16.91 15.77 -53.94
N ALA A 19 -18.18 16.11 -53.76
CA ALA A 19 -18.57 17.43 -53.30
C ALA A 19 -17.98 17.65 -51.90
N GLN A 20 -16.98 18.49 -51.83
CA GLN A 20 -16.43 18.94 -50.54
C GLN A 20 -17.35 20.04 -50.00
N THR A 21 -17.65 19.93 -48.71
CA THR A 21 -18.39 20.98 -48.00
C THR A 21 -17.42 21.90 -47.28
N ASP A 22 -17.43 23.16 -47.60
CA ASP A 22 -16.63 24.17 -46.94
C ASP A 22 -17.29 24.63 -45.65
N VAL A 23 -16.70 24.29 -44.54
CA VAL A 23 -17.06 24.75 -43.18
C VAL A 23 -16.37 26.09 -42.97
N THR A 24 -17.12 27.18 -43.08
CA THR A 24 -16.59 28.53 -42.88
C THR A 24 -17.28 29.19 -41.72
N GLY A 25 -16.60 30.08 -41.05
CA GLY A 25 -17.17 30.83 -39.93
C GLY A 25 -16.22 31.81 -39.30
N MET A 26 -16.69 32.45 -38.24
CA MET A 26 -15.97 33.45 -37.45
C MET A 26 -16.09 33.09 -35.96
N VAL A 27 -15.01 33.23 -35.20
CA VAL A 27 -14.98 33.08 -33.75
C VAL A 27 -14.91 34.49 -33.13
N VAL A 28 -15.87 34.78 -32.25
CA VAL A 28 -15.98 36.09 -31.58
C VAL A 28 -16.21 35.89 -30.08
N ASP A 29 -15.83 36.88 -29.31
CA ASP A 29 -16.19 36.97 -27.89
C ASP A 29 -17.70 37.27 -27.77
N LYS A 30 -18.37 36.56 -26.86
CA LYS A 30 -19.81 36.73 -26.65
C LYS A 30 -20.18 38.10 -26.05
N GLU A 31 -19.30 38.70 -25.22
CA GLU A 31 -19.55 39.93 -24.51
C GLU A 31 -19.17 41.15 -25.34
N SER A 32 -17.95 41.16 -25.92
CA SER A 32 -17.44 42.29 -26.67
C SER A 32 -17.76 42.27 -28.18
N ASN A 33 -18.17 41.10 -28.74
CA ASN A 33 -18.25 40.79 -30.15
C ASN A 33 -16.94 40.98 -30.94
N GLU A 34 -15.81 41.12 -30.25
CA GLU A 34 -14.51 41.23 -30.90
C GLU A 34 -14.05 39.89 -31.47
N PRO A 35 -13.33 39.91 -32.62
CA PRO A 35 -12.82 38.69 -33.23
C PRO A 35 -11.75 38.02 -32.35
N ILE A 36 -11.88 36.71 -32.12
CA ILE A 36 -10.89 35.93 -31.36
C ILE A 36 -9.90 35.33 -32.35
N THR A 37 -8.66 35.76 -32.30
CA THR A 37 -7.56 35.24 -33.13
C THR A 37 -6.91 34.01 -32.48
N ARG A 38 -6.44 33.07 -33.33
CA ARG A 38 -5.76 31.82 -32.92
C ARG A 38 -6.59 30.90 -32.04
N ALA A 39 -7.92 31.00 -32.04
CA ALA A 39 -8.76 29.99 -31.42
C ALA A 39 -8.60 28.68 -32.18
N SER A 40 -8.44 27.61 -31.44
CA SER A 40 -8.37 26.25 -31.99
C SER A 40 -9.75 25.79 -32.44
N VAL A 41 -9.89 25.38 -33.71
CA VAL A 41 -11.12 24.93 -34.35
C VAL A 41 -10.90 23.52 -34.84
N ILE A 42 -11.58 22.54 -34.23
CA ILE A 42 -11.39 21.12 -34.48
C ILE A 42 -12.71 20.48 -34.89
N VAL A 43 -12.71 19.75 -35.99
CA VAL A 43 -13.86 18.92 -36.38
C VAL A 43 -13.60 17.48 -35.99
N LYS A 44 -14.54 16.90 -35.24
CA LYS A 44 -14.54 15.50 -34.86
C LYS A 44 -15.73 14.76 -35.49
N GLY A 45 -15.49 13.55 -35.93
CA GLY A 45 -16.56 12.65 -36.39
C GLY A 45 -17.38 12.07 -35.24
N ALA A 46 -18.46 11.33 -35.58
CA ALA A 46 -19.29 10.60 -34.64
C ALA A 46 -18.45 9.60 -33.77
N ASP A 47 -17.39 9.06 -34.35
CA ASP A 47 -16.41 8.19 -33.68
C ASP A 47 -15.47 8.92 -32.68
N GLY A 48 -15.63 10.22 -32.53
CA GLY A 48 -14.80 11.06 -31.67
C GLY A 48 -13.42 11.39 -32.21
N LYS A 49 -13.02 10.84 -33.36
CA LYS A 49 -11.70 11.10 -34.00
C LYS A 49 -11.68 12.44 -34.69
N ILE A 50 -10.51 13.09 -34.67
CA ILE A 50 -10.28 14.34 -35.37
C ILE A 50 -10.31 14.09 -36.89
N LYS A 51 -11.20 14.76 -37.59
CA LYS A 51 -11.30 14.73 -39.06
C LYS A 51 -10.48 15.85 -39.68
N LYS A 52 -10.55 17.05 -39.10
CA LYS A 52 -9.81 18.22 -39.55
C LYS A 52 -9.63 19.24 -38.43
N TYR A 53 -8.60 20.07 -38.50
CA TYR A 53 -8.38 21.17 -37.57
C TYR A 53 -7.82 22.39 -38.27
N THR A 54 -8.06 23.56 -37.72
CA THR A 54 -7.49 24.84 -38.11
C THR A 54 -7.45 25.80 -36.92
N THR A 55 -6.97 27.03 -37.13
CA THR A 55 -7.05 28.09 -36.14
C THR A 55 -7.73 29.29 -36.76
N SER A 56 -8.42 30.11 -35.95
CA SER A 56 -8.98 31.37 -36.42
C SER A 56 -7.86 32.36 -36.79
N LYS A 57 -8.09 33.13 -37.86
CA LYS A 57 -7.22 34.19 -38.36
C LYS A 57 -7.32 35.47 -37.50
N SER A 58 -6.61 36.53 -37.90
CA SER A 58 -6.64 37.84 -37.21
C SER A 58 -8.01 38.49 -37.19
N ASP A 59 -8.84 38.21 -38.16
CA ASP A 59 -10.24 38.64 -38.29
C ASP A 59 -11.25 37.70 -37.58
N GLY A 60 -10.75 36.71 -36.84
CA GLY A 60 -11.59 35.65 -36.23
C GLY A 60 -12.09 34.61 -37.21
N GLY A 61 -11.87 34.77 -38.51
CA GLY A 61 -12.37 33.91 -39.55
C GLY A 61 -11.65 32.52 -39.59
N PHE A 62 -12.37 31.46 -39.95
CA PHE A 62 -11.82 30.13 -40.23
C PHE A 62 -12.47 29.50 -41.44
N THR A 63 -11.73 28.63 -42.11
CA THR A 63 -12.23 27.86 -43.26
C THR A 63 -11.61 26.48 -43.26
N MET A 64 -12.42 25.45 -43.48
CA MET A 64 -12.01 24.06 -43.62
C MET A 64 -12.88 23.34 -44.66
N SER A 65 -12.29 22.57 -45.53
CA SER A 65 -13.04 21.69 -46.46
C SER A 65 -13.09 20.28 -45.92
N LEU A 66 -14.29 19.71 -45.88
CA LEU A 66 -14.58 18.37 -45.42
C LEU A 66 -15.30 17.55 -46.50
N PRO A 67 -15.04 16.25 -46.64
CA PRO A 67 -15.80 15.40 -47.58
C PRO A 67 -17.29 15.30 -47.21
N SER A 68 -17.62 15.37 -45.92
CA SER A 68 -18.99 15.37 -45.41
C SER A 68 -19.00 15.95 -44.02
N VAL A 69 -20.06 16.66 -43.66
CA VAL A 69 -20.30 17.22 -42.30
C VAL A 69 -21.27 16.37 -41.48
N ALA A 70 -21.86 15.30 -42.08
CA ALA A 70 -22.83 14.46 -41.42
C ALA A 70 -22.20 13.73 -40.19
N GLY A 71 -22.89 13.82 -39.05
CA GLY A 71 -22.43 13.26 -37.77
C GLY A 71 -21.17 13.94 -37.20
N CYS A 72 -20.73 15.08 -37.75
CA CYS A 72 -19.57 15.80 -37.28
C CYS A 72 -19.95 16.87 -36.26
N ARG A 73 -19.01 17.10 -35.32
CA ARG A 73 -19.09 18.20 -34.34
C ARG A 73 -17.87 19.11 -34.47
N LEU A 74 -18.12 20.41 -34.39
CA LEU A 74 -17.12 21.43 -34.32
C LEU A 74 -16.81 21.77 -32.87
N GLU A 75 -15.57 21.63 -32.43
CA GLU A 75 -15.11 22.04 -31.12
C GLU A 75 -14.20 23.25 -31.28
N VAL A 76 -14.59 24.37 -30.65
CA VAL A 76 -13.82 25.62 -30.65
C VAL A 76 -13.37 25.92 -29.24
N SER A 77 -12.09 26.20 -29.08
CA SER A 77 -11.48 26.51 -27.79
C SER A 77 -10.39 27.57 -27.88
N MET A 78 -10.32 28.43 -26.89
CA MET A 78 -9.27 29.45 -26.71
C MET A 78 -8.94 29.56 -25.21
N MET A 79 -7.70 29.92 -24.89
CA MET A 79 -7.31 30.21 -23.52
C MET A 79 -8.18 31.35 -22.95
N SER A 80 -8.62 31.22 -21.71
CA SER A 80 -9.54 32.15 -21.02
C SER A 80 -10.98 32.15 -21.53
N PHE A 81 -11.36 31.21 -22.40
CA PHE A 81 -12.73 31.05 -22.88
C PHE A 81 -13.25 29.64 -22.65
N ALA A 82 -14.53 29.54 -22.39
CA ALA A 82 -15.19 28.22 -22.27
C ALA A 82 -15.20 27.52 -23.65
N LYS A 83 -14.83 26.25 -23.67
CA LYS A 83 -14.88 25.41 -24.87
C LYS A 83 -16.31 25.28 -25.36
N LYS A 84 -16.55 25.52 -26.66
CA LYS A 84 -17.87 25.38 -27.31
C LYS A 84 -17.86 24.22 -28.29
N THR A 85 -18.93 23.44 -28.26
CA THR A 85 -19.16 22.33 -29.19
C THR A 85 -20.45 22.58 -29.96
N ILE A 86 -20.42 22.42 -31.28
CA ILE A 86 -21.55 22.67 -32.20
C ILE A 86 -21.66 21.45 -33.12
N PHE A 87 -22.87 20.89 -33.27
CA PHE A 87 -23.13 19.82 -34.23
C PHE A 87 -23.32 20.43 -35.61
N LEU A 88 -22.58 19.92 -36.60
CA LEU A 88 -22.57 20.47 -37.96
C LEU A 88 -23.78 20.08 -38.80
N ASP A 89 -24.52 19.07 -38.38
CA ASP A 89 -25.73 18.60 -39.09
C ASP A 89 -26.89 19.61 -39.05
N SER A 90 -26.87 20.52 -38.07
CA SER A 90 -28.01 21.43 -37.79
C SER A 90 -27.71 22.90 -38.03
N VAL A 91 -26.60 23.22 -38.72
CA VAL A 91 -26.13 24.59 -38.90
C VAL A 91 -25.86 24.90 -40.38
N SER A 92 -26.08 26.15 -40.77
CA SER A 92 -25.71 26.69 -42.08
C SER A 92 -24.40 27.48 -41.98
N PHE A 93 -23.65 27.57 -43.08
CA PHE A 93 -22.41 28.31 -43.19
C PHE A 93 -22.62 29.62 -43.95
N PRO A 94 -21.91 30.71 -43.60
CA PRO A 94 -20.86 30.83 -42.57
C PRO A 94 -21.43 30.84 -41.13
N LEU A 95 -20.68 30.23 -40.20
CA LEU A 95 -21.08 30.04 -38.80
C LEU A 95 -20.43 31.12 -37.90
N THR A 96 -21.21 31.80 -37.05
CA THR A 96 -20.65 32.66 -35.99
C THR A 96 -20.58 31.91 -34.67
N VAL A 97 -19.36 31.64 -34.20
CA VAL A 97 -19.10 30.95 -32.92
C VAL A 97 -18.80 31.99 -31.85
N ARG A 98 -19.73 32.20 -30.91
CA ARG A 98 -19.53 33.06 -29.76
C ARG A 98 -18.98 32.27 -28.60
N LEU A 99 -17.76 32.60 -28.16
CA LEU A 99 -17.14 32.01 -26.98
C LEU A 99 -17.45 32.85 -25.74
N GLU A 100 -17.79 32.19 -24.64
CA GLU A 100 -18.00 32.85 -23.36
C GLU A 100 -16.67 32.95 -22.62
N PRO A 101 -16.32 34.12 -22.00
CA PRO A 101 -15.20 34.20 -21.08
C PRO A 101 -15.38 33.13 -19.99
N GLY A 102 -14.36 32.34 -19.76
CA GLY A 102 -14.41 31.22 -18.79
C GLY A 102 -13.05 31.10 -18.12
N SER A 103 -13.06 30.99 -16.81
CA SER A 103 -11.89 30.49 -16.09
C SER A 103 -11.72 29.02 -16.41
N THR A 104 -10.69 28.64 -17.15
CA THR A 104 -10.25 27.26 -17.22
C THR A 104 -9.70 26.92 -15.83
N LEU A 105 -10.52 26.34 -14.96
CA LEU A 105 -10.00 25.67 -13.79
C LEU A 105 -9.01 24.61 -14.31
N LEU A 106 -7.73 24.90 -14.18
CA LEU A 106 -6.70 23.89 -14.38
C LEU A 106 -7.11 22.73 -13.48
N LYS A 107 -7.37 21.58 -14.06
CA LYS A 107 -7.50 20.35 -13.27
C LYS A 107 -6.28 20.33 -12.38
N GLU A 108 -6.52 20.35 -11.06
CA GLU A 108 -5.48 20.13 -10.07
C GLU A 108 -4.62 18.97 -10.53
N VAL A 109 -3.38 19.23 -10.85
CA VAL A 109 -2.41 18.17 -11.13
C VAL A 109 -2.18 17.52 -9.79
N THR A 110 -2.96 16.51 -9.48
CA THR A 110 -2.67 15.65 -8.35
C THR A 110 -1.35 14.97 -8.68
N VAL A 111 -0.27 15.50 -8.15
CA VAL A 111 1.04 14.84 -8.16
C VAL A 111 0.84 13.60 -7.30
N LYS A 112 0.57 12.46 -7.93
CA LYS A 112 0.63 11.18 -7.22
C LYS A 112 2.07 11.04 -6.81
N ALA A 113 2.32 11.07 -5.49
CA ALA A 113 3.63 10.77 -4.95
C ALA A 113 4.11 9.44 -5.55
N ASP A 114 5.38 9.39 -5.94
CA ASP A 114 5.97 8.17 -6.48
C ASP A 114 5.73 7.02 -5.51
N ARG A 115 5.36 5.88 -6.04
CA ARG A 115 5.11 4.68 -5.24
C ARG A 115 6.35 4.24 -4.48
N ILE A 116 7.50 4.34 -5.14
CA ILE A 116 8.82 4.02 -4.63
C ILE A 116 9.77 5.11 -5.11
N ARG A 117 10.57 5.64 -4.21
CA ARG A 117 11.60 6.63 -4.49
C ARG A 117 12.93 6.16 -3.91
N GLU A 118 13.98 6.23 -4.68
CA GLU A 118 15.34 5.93 -4.25
C GLU A 118 16.15 7.22 -4.15
N GLN A 119 16.91 7.35 -3.07
CA GLN A 119 17.81 8.48 -2.85
C GLN A 119 19.06 8.01 -2.09
N GLY A 120 20.18 7.81 -2.82
CA GLY A 120 21.39 7.18 -2.25
C GLY A 120 21.07 5.77 -1.77
N ASP A 121 21.50 5.41 -0.58
CA ASP A 121 21.26 4.10 0.03
C ASP A 121 19.88 4.00 0.73
N THR A 122 18.95 4.88 0.42
CA THR A 122 17.61 4.88 1.04
C THR A 122 16.52 4.73 0.00
N ILE A 123 15.72 3.68 0.15
CA ILE A 123 14.52 3.42 -0.65
C ILE A 123 13.29 3.79 0.19
N THR A 124 12.50 4.73 -0.30
CA THR A 124 11.28 5.21 0.35
C THR A 124 10.06 4.64 -0.34
N TYR A 125 9.24 3.91 0.39
CA TYR A 125 7.96 3.37 -0.05
C TYR A 125 6.82 4.25 0.46
N ASN A 126 5.93 4.70 -0.42
CA ASN A 126 4.71 5.39 -0.03
C ASN A 126 3.66 4.38 0.45
N VAL A 127 3.34 4.37 1.74
CA VAL A 127 2.42 3.40 2.35
C VAL A 127 1.06 3.39 1.67
N GLY A 128 0.50 4.56 1.33
CA GLY A 128 -0.80 4.67 0.67
C GLY A 128 -0.88 3.98 -0.70
N SER A 129 0.27 3.77 -1.37
CA SER A 129 0.33 3.07 -2.67
C SER A 129 0.31 1.55 -2.56
N PHE A 130 0.52 1.00 -1.36
CA PHE A 130 0.56 -0.44 -1.08
C PHE A 130 -0.57 -0.88 -0.15
N ALA A 131 -1.19 0.06 0.57
CA ALA A 131 -2.26 -0.21 1.52
C ALA A 131 -3.54 -0.71 0.83
N GLN A 132 -4.25 -1.61 1.49
CA GLN A 132 -5.56 -2.13 1.12
C GLN A 132 -6.54 -1.92 2.27
N GLN A 133 -7.84 -1.91 1.97
CA GLN A 133 -8.89 -1.62 2.94
C GLN A 133 -8.93 -2.60 4.12
N GLN A 134 -8.52 -3.85 3.91
CA GLN A 134 -8.50 -4.90 4.93
C GLN A 134 -7.26 -4.87 5.84
N ASP A 135 -6.28 -4.01 5.56
CA ASP A 135 -5.06 -3.95 6.37
C ASP A 135 -5.36 -3.34 7.73
N ARG A 136 -4.83 -3.95 8.77
CA ARG A 136 -4.96 -3.46 10.14
C ARG A 136 -3.67 -2.77 10.58
N SER A 137 -2.54 -3.43 10.39
CA SER A 137 -1.23 -2.97 10.83
C SER A 137 -0.32 -2.58 9.67
N ILE A 138 0.75 -1.87 9.99
CA ILE A 138 1.81 -1.58 9.02
C ILE A 138 2.48 -2.85 8.51
N GLY A 139 2.52 -3.91 9.32
CA GLY A 139 3.06 -5.21 8.94
C GLY A 139 2.32 -5.84 7.75
N ASP A 140 1.01 -5.64 7.64
CA ASP A 140 0.22 -6.14 6.52
C ASP A 140 0.59 -5.43 5.20
N VAL A 141 0.88 -4.14 5.27
CA VAL A 141 1.32 -3.35 4.11
C VAL A 141 2.75 -3.69 3.72
N LEU A 142 3.66 -3.84 4.69
CA LEU A 142 5.06 -4.20 4.47
C LEU A 142 5.22 -5.50 3.68
N LYS A 143 4.38 -6.51 3.91
CA LYS A 143 4.37 -7.79 3.17
C LYS A 143 4.20 -7.63 1.66
N ARG A 144 3.65 -6.50 1.20
CA ARG A 144 3.42 -6.21 -0.22
C ARG A 144 4.46 -5.28 -0.84
N MET A 145 5.39 -4.76 -0.02
CA MET A 145 6.47 -3.92 -0.50
C MET A 145 7.58 -4.80 -1.09
N PRO A 146 8.07 -4.49 -2.30
CA PRO A 146 9.15 -5.26 -2.92
C PRO A 146 10.37 -5.40 -2.02
N GLY A 147 10.93 -6.60 -1.95
CA GLY A 147 12.12 -6.91 -1.15
C GLY A 147 11.89 -7.09 0.34
N ILE A 148 10.69 -6.79 0.87
CA ILE A 148 10.37 -6.91 2.29
C ILE A 148 9.55 -8.19 2.53
N ASN A 149 9.97 -8.99 3.51
CA ASN A 149 9.23 -10.12 4.04
C ASN A 149 8.94 -9.90 5.52
N VAL A 150 7.73 -10.19 5.96
CA VAL A 150 7.30 -10.02 7.36
C VAL A 150 6.68 -11.30 7.87
N GLU A 151 7.28 -11.87 8.90
CA GLU A 151 6.76 -13.05 9.60
C GLU A 151 5.55 -12.69 10.49
N SER A 152 4.81 -13.69 10.93
CA SER A 152 3.67 -13.52 11.86
C SER A 152 4.06 -12.93 13.22
N SER A 153 5.31 -13.14 13.64
CA SER A 153 5.91 -12.52 14.82
C SER A 153 6.14 -11.00 14.68
N GLY A 154 6.02 -10.46 13.47
CA GLY A 154 6.40 -9.10 13.12
C GLY A 154 7.89 -8.95 12.78
N LYS A 155 8.66 -10.04 12.74
CA LYS A 155 10.06 -10.03 12.29
C LYS A 155 10.13 -9.65 10.82
N ILE A 156 11.04 -8.75 10.48
CA ILE A 156 11.19 -8.21 9.13
C ILE A 156 12.52 -8.66 8.53
N GLN A 157 12.46 -9.05 7.28
CA GLN A 157 13.62 -9.33 6.43
C GLN A 157 13.56 -8.42 5.20
N TYR A 158 14.71 -7.97 4.76
CA TYR A 158 14.89 -7.26 3.51
C TYR A 158 15.84 -8.03 2.60
N GLN A 159 15.40 -8.33 1.36
CA GLN A 159 16.12 -9.15 0.38
C GLN A 159 16.61 -10.52 0.93
N GLY A 160 15.85 -11.10 1.88
CA GLY A 160 16.16 -12.39 2.52
C GLY A 160 17.02 -12.29 3.79
N GLU A 161 17.59 -11.13 4.09
CA GLU A 161 18.38 -10.89 5.29
C GLU A 161 17.60 -10.18 6.39
N ASP A 162 17.87 -10.54 7.65
CA ASP A 162 17.24 -9.88 8.80
C ASP A 162 17.72 -8.43 8.91
N ILE A 163 16.80 -7.50 9.15
CA ILE A 163 17.16 -6.09 9.40
C ILE A 163 17.98 -5.95 10.69
N ASN A 164 18.85 -4.94 10.74
CA ASN A 164 19.71 -4.70 11.89
C ASN A 164 19.21 -3.59 12.83
N LYS A 165 18.28 -2.73 12.36
CA LYS A 165 17.65 -1.67 13.15
C LYS A 165 16.23 -1.38 12.66
N PHE A 166 15.41 -0.90 13.61
CA PHE A 166 14.06 -0.45 13.35
C PHE A 166 13.80 0.87 14.06
N TYR A 167 13.45 1.89 13.28
CA TYR A 167 13.23 3.25 13.75
C TYR A 167 11.79 3.70 13.57
N ILE A 168 11.34 4.58 14.45
CA ILE A 168 10.10 5.34 14.32
C ILE A 168 10.47 6.81 14.40
N GLU A 169 10.23 7.57 13.32
CA GLU A 169 10.66 8.97 13.21
C GLU A 169 12.17 9.16 13.54
N GLY A 170 12.99 8.20 13.09
CA GLY A 170 14.44 8.21 13.29
C GLY A 170 14.92 7.81 14.68
N SER A 171 14.02 7.39 15.59
CA SER A 171 14.39 6.98 16.96
C SER A 171 14.20 5.47 17.14
N ASP A 172 15.18 4.83 17.79
CA ASP A 172 15.15 3.41 18.12
C ASP A 172 14.44 3.20 19.47
N LEU A 173 13.11 3.24 19.46
CA LEU A 173 12.27 3.09 20.66
C LEU A 173 12.23 1.65 21.18
N LEU A 174 12.08 0.69 20.26
CA LEU A 174 11.75 -0.71 20.58
C LEU A 174 12.97 -1.63 20.57
N GLY A 175 14.11 -1.17 20.02
CA GLY A 175 15.25 -2.05 19.80
C GLY A 175 14.86 -3.27 18.96
N GLY A 176 15.26 -4.47 19.36
CA GLY A 176 14.91 -5.71 18.68
C GLY A 176 13.45 -6.16 18.85
N LYS A 177 12.65 -5.52 19.74
CA LYS A 177 11.24 -5.87 19.98
C LYS A 177 10.27 -5.15 19.03
N TYR A 178 10.72 -4.80 17.85
CA TYR A 178 9.95 -4.05 16.85
C TYR A 178 8.73 -4.81 16.31
N GLY A 179 8.60 -6.12 16.56
CA GLY A 179 7.40 -6.88 16.25
C GLY A 179 6.13 -6.29 16.88
N ILE A 180 6.26 -5.63 18.04
CA ILE A 180 5.17 -4.88 18.70
C ILE A 180 4.67 -3.74 17.79
N ALA A 181 5.58 -2.97 17.21
CA ALA A 181 5.23 -1.88 16.29
C ALA A 181 4.71 -2.41 14.95
N THR A 182 5.38 -3.42 14.39
CA THR A 182 5.01 -4.00 13.10
C THR A 182 3.57 -4.52 13.11
N ASN A 183 3.16 -5.18 14.21
CA ASN A 183 1.82 -5.74 14.36
C ASN A 183 0.82 -4.81 15.05
N GLY A 184 1.27 -3.68 15.62
CA GLY A 184 0.42 -2.78 16.41
C GLY A 184 0.17 -1.42 15.76
N ILE A 185 1.13 -0.84 15.05
CA ILE A 185 0.92 0.48 14.43
C ILE A 185 -0.03 0.37 13.25
N SER A 186 -1.10 1.16 13.25
CA SER A 186 -2.03 1.25 12.12
C SER A 186 -1.32 1.76 10.87
N HIS A 187 -1.55 1.12 9.72
CA HIS A 187 -1.04 1.60 8.43
C HIS A 187 -1.55 3.01 8.09
N GLU A 188 -2.70 3.41 8.65
CA GLU A 188 -3.26 4.75 8.45
C GLU A 188 -2.43 5.86 9.08
N ASP A 189 -1.61 5.55 10.09
CA ASP A 189 -0.76 6.50 10.78
C ASP A 189 0.62 6.64 10.13
N VAL A 190 0.99 5.70 9.26
CA VAL A 190 2.28 5.70 8.56
C VAL A 190 2.13 6.29 7.17
N GLY A 191 2.96 7.28 6.84
CA GLY A 191 3.00 7.93 5.53
C GLY A 191 3.97 7.25 4.57
N ALA A 192 5.17 6.92 5.07
CA ALA A 192 6.21 6.29 4.28
C ALA A 192 7.03 5.30 5.13
N VAL A 193 7.62 4.33 4.44
CA VAL A 193 8.62 3.42 5.00
C VAL A 193 9.93 3.65 4.27
N GLU A 194 10.96 3.99 5.01
CA GLU A 194 12.31 4.13 4.51
C GLU A 194 13.09 2.86 4.81
N VAL A 195 13.66 2.25 3.80
CA VAL A 195 14.62 1.16 3.90
C VAL A 195 16.00 1.75 3.65
N MET A 196 16.84 1.76 4.67
CA MET A 196 18.23 2.24 4.60
C MET A 196 19.11 1.02 4.36
N GLU A 197 19.58 0.86 3.12
CA GLU A 197 20.52 -0.20 2.76
C GLU A 197 21.90 0.09 3.33
N ASN A 198 22.73 -0.93 3.46
CA ASN A 198 24.09 -0.82 3.99
C ASN A 198 24.17 -0.11 5.37
N HIS A 199 23.12 -0.25 6.17
CA HIS A 199 22.98 0.49 7.41
C HIS A 199 23.97 0.01 8.47
N GLN A 200 24.81 0.95 8.95
CA GLN A 200 25.73 0.72 10.06
C GLN A 200 25.12 1.21 11.37
N PRO A 201 24.75 0.29 12.31
CA PRO A 201 24.09 0.68 13.56
C PRO A 201 24.98 1.48 14.52
N MET A 202 26.29 1.40 14.37
CA MET A 202 27.26 2.18 15.14
C MET A 202 27.72 3.40 14.34
N GLN A 203 27.31 4.59 14.75
CA GLN A 203 27.62 5.83 14.04
C GLN A 203 29.13 6.07 13.86
N VAL A 204 29.96 5.65 14.84
CA VAL A 204 31.41 5.75 14.76
C VAL A 204 32.03 4.88 13.64
N LEU A 205 31.36 3.80 13.26
CA LEU A 205 31.78 2.90 12.19
C LEU A 205 31.15 3.24 10.83
N SER A 206 30.26 4.23 10.79
CA SER A 206 29.63 4.69 9.55
C SER A 206 30.70 5.25 8.61
N GLY A 207 30.78 4.70 7.40
CA GLY A 207 31.79 5.04 6.40
C GLY A 207 33.16 4.33 6.56
N ILE A 208 33.36 3.55 7.64
CA ILE A 208 34.58 2.78 7.87
C ILE A 208 34.34 1.27 7.66
N SER A 209 33.20 0.78 8.11
CA SER A 209 32.83 -0.64 8.01
C SER A 209 31.54 -0.79 7.23
N PHE A 210 31.56 -1.61 6.19
CA PHE A 210 30.37 -1.95 5.42
C PHE A 210 29.48 -2.91 6.19
N SER A 211 28.18 -2.70 6.09
CA SER A 211 27.13 -3.62 6.53
C SER A 211 26.27 -3.96 5.33
N ASP A 212 26.03 -5.23 5.09
CA ASP A 212 25.11 -5.75 4.08
C ASP A 212 23.65 -5.79 4.54
N LYS A 213 23.41 -5.33 5.79
CA LYS A 213 22.08 -5.33 6.40
C LYS A 213 21.38 -4.00 6.25
N ALA A 214 20.07 -4.07 6.10
CA ALA A 214 19.22 -2.89 6.03
C ALA A 214 18.65 -2.52 7.41
N ALA A 215 18.27 -1.25 7.55
CA ALA A 215 17.40 -0.78 8.62
C ALA A 215 16.10 -0.24 8.05
N ILE A 216 15.05 -0.27 8.86
CA ILE A 216 13.74 0.29 8.50
C ILE A 216 13.44 1.48 9.39
N ASN A 217 12.91 2.54 8.79
CA ASN A 217 12.40 3.71 9.50
C ASN A 217 10.97 4.01 9.07
N LEU A 218 10.05 4.03 10.02
CA LEU A 218 8.67 4.43 9.79
C LEU A 218 8.54 5.95 9.90
N LYS A 219 8.07 6.59 8.84
CA LYS A 219 7.67 8.00 8.82
C LYS A 219 6.17 8.11 9.03
N LEU A 220 5.78 8.73 10.12
CA LEU A 220 4.38 8.91 10.46
C LEU A 220 3.76 10.08 9.69
N LYS A 221 2.46 10.00 9.44
CA LYS A 221 1.69 11.13 8.93
C LYS A 221 1.60 12.24 9.96
N ASN A 222 1.43 13.49 9.52
CA ASN A 222 1.37 14.63 10.43
C ASN A 222 0.26 14.51 11.49
N LYS A 223 -0.86 13.87 11.17
CA LYS A 223 -1.96 13.61 12.12
C LYS A 223 -1.55 12.72 13.29
N ALA A 224 -0.56 11.84 13.10
CA ALA A 224 -0.07 10.91 14.12
C ALA A 224 1.15 11.45 14.88
N LYS A 225 1.70 12.60 14.46
CA LYS A 225 2.81 13.27 15.15
C LYS A 225 2.28 14.25 16.19
N ALA A 226 2.96 14.32 17.33
CA ALA A 226 2.60 15.18 18.46
C ALA A 226 1.18 14.96 19.03
N THR A 227 0.60 13.78 18.77
CA THR A 227 -0.71 13.37 19.24
C THR A 227 -0.64 12.01 19.92
N LEU A 228 -1.62 11.71 20.75
CA LEU A 228 -1.84 10.36 21.26
C LEU A 228 -2.78 9.64 20.30
N THR A 229 -2.28 8.60 19.65
CA THR A 229 -3.10 7.67 18.86
C THR A 229 -3.50 6.49 19.72
N PHE A 230 -4.74 6.11 19.63
CA PHE A 230 -5.31 4.97 20.35
C PHE A 230 -6.23 4.18 19.43
N HIS A 231 -6.08 2.87 19.41
CA HIS A 231 -7.04 1.98 18.78
C HIS A 231 -7.21 0.70 19.58
N GLY A 232 -8.32 0.03 19.39
CA GLY A 232 -8.60 -1.23 20.02
C GLY A 232 -9.52 -2.07 19.17
N ASP A 233 -9.25 -3.37 19.19
CA ASP A 233 -10.04 -4.39 18.50
C ASP A 233 -10.48 -5.43 19.52
N ALA A 234 -11.70 -5.94 19.36
CA ALA A 234 -12.22 -7.04 20.15
C ALA A 234 -13.07 -7.96 19.28
N GLY A 235 -12.76 -9.22 19.34
CA GLY A 235 -13.46 -10.30 18.65
C GLY A 235 -13.86 -11.40 19.63
N GLY A 236 -15.02 -12.01 19.42
CA GLY A 236 -15.49 -13.14 20.20
C GLY A 236 -16.33 -14.09 19.37
N GLY A 237 -16.31 -15.36 19.74
CA GLY A 237 -17.03 -16.38 19.04
C GLY A 237 -17.10 -17.68 19.82
N TYR A 238 -17.60 -18.73 19.19
CA TYR A 238 -17.67 -20.05 19.75
C TYR A 238 -17.09 -21.07 18.78
N SER A 239 -16.22 -21.95 19.27
CA SER A 239 -15.66 -23.07 18.52
C SER A 239 -16.35 -24.36 18.89
N TRP A 240 -16.72 -25.16 17.90
CA TRP A 240 -17.29 -26.50 18.10
C TRP A 240 -16.22 -27.58 18.29
N HIS A 241 -15.00 -27.37 17.79
CA HIS A 241 -13.89 -28.30 17.94
C HIS A 241 -12.53 -27.53 18.00
N PRO A 242 -11.87 -27.48 19.17
CA PRO A 242 -12.38 -27.87 20.50
C PRO A 242 -13.49 -26.95 20.96
N GLU A 243 -14.46 -27.51 21.67
CA GLU A 243 -15.62 -26.79 22.15
C GLU A 243 -15.24 -25.69 23.15
N GLY A 244 -15.74 -24.48 22.93
CA GLY A 244 -15.52 -23.38 23.86
C GLY A 244 -15.57 -21.99 23.25
N ALA A 245 -15.57 -20.99 24.12
CA ALA A 245 -15.49 -19.60 23.72
C ALA A 245 -14.11 -19.28 23.12
N ILE A 246 -14.13 -18.57 22.01
CA ILE A 246 -12.92 -17.98 21.41
C ILE A 246 -12.96 -16.48 21.52
N TRP A 247 -11.81 -15.87 21.71
CA TRP A 247 -11.66 -14.41 21.80
C TRP A 247 -10.34 -13.94 21.21
N ASP A 248 -10.37 -12.70 20.77
CA ASP A 248 -9.22 -11.92 20.37
C ASP A 248 -9.43 -10.47 20.80
N GLY A 249 -8.44 -9.87 21.45
CA GLY A 249 -8.54 -8.52 21.96
C GLY A 249 -7.19 -7.80 21.89
N GLU A 250 -7.22 -6.56 21.41
CA GLU A 250 -6.07 -5.69 21.32
C GLU A 250 -6.42 -4.28 21.77
N LEU A 251 -5.56 -3.68 22.57
CA LEU A 251 -5.53 -2.26 22.85
C LEU A 251 -4.13 -1.74 22.56
N PHE A 252 -4.03 -0.71 21.76
CA PHE A 252 -2.77 -0.11 21.36
C PHE A 252 -2.83 1.40 21.54
N ALA A 253 -1.79 1.95 22.15
CA ALA A 253 -1.61 3.39 22.33
C ALA A 253 -0.21 3.79 21.89
N MET A 254 -0.10 4.87 21.13
CA MET A 254 1.17 5.41 20.65
C MET A 254 1.17 6.93 20.82
N ALA A 255 2.26 7.47 21.38
CA ALA A 255 2.56 8.89 21.41
C ALA A 255 3.96 9.10 20.81
N VAL A 256 4.06 9.94 19.78
CA VAL A 256 5.33 10.30 19.16
C VAL A 256 5.45 11.81 19.11
N MET A 257 6.20 12.35 20.05
CA MET A 257 6.48 13.78 20.25
C MET A 257 7.99 14.04 20.03
N PRO A 258 8.42 15.27 19.80
CA PRO A 258 9.84 15.57 19.53
C PRO A 258 10.83 15.03 20.59
N ASN A 259 10.46 15.13 21.87
CA ASN A 259 11.30 14.74 23.01
C ASN A 259 10.81 13.51 23.76
N PHE A 260 9.67 12.92 23.34
CA PHE A 260 9.09 11.77 24.01
C PHE A 260 8.39 10.86 23.01
N GLN A 261 8.70 9.58 23.11
CA GLN A 261 7.96 8.54 22.38
C GLN A 261 7.51 7.46 23.36
N ASN A 262 6.32 6.96 23.15
CA ASN A 262 5.79 5.84 23.90
C ASN A 262 4.95 4.94 22.97
N ILE A 263 5.10 3.63 23.16
CA ILE A 263 4.19 2.62 22.63
C ILE A 263 3.80 1.70 23.77
N THR A 264 2.51 1.58 23.99
CA THR A 264 1.92 0.66 24.96
C THR A 264 0.90 -0.22 24.26
N THR A 265 0.99 -1.53 24.47
CA THR A 265 0.05 -2.50 23.91
C THR A 265 -0.40 -3.51 24.96
N PHE A 266 -1.67 -3.87 24.89
CA PHE A 266 -2.25 -5.03 25.55
C PHE A 266 -2.92 -5.91 24.51
N LYS A 267 -2.57 -7.17 24.50
CA LYS A 267 -3.17 -8.17 23.59
C LYS A 267 -3.54 -9.42 24.35
N THR A 268 -4.64 -10.06 23.98
CA THR A 268 -5.04 -11.36 24.51
C THR A 268 -5.81 -12.16 23.47
N ASN A 269 -5.52 -13.45 23.34
CA ASN A 269 -6.27 -14.30 22.44
C ASN A 269 -6.20 -15.78 22.82
N ASN A 270 -7.10 -16.58 22.18
CA ASN A 270 -7.05 -18.03 22.14
C ASN A 270 -7.33 -18.59 20.74
N ILE A 271 -7.01 -17.83 19.70
CA ILE A 271 -7.30 -18.14 18.28
C ILE A 271 -6.10 -18.71 17.52
N GLY A 272 -5.07 -19.22 18.22
CA GLY A 272 -3.89 -19.81 17.60
C GLY A 272 -2.80 -18.78 17.21
N GLU A 273 -2.78 -17.62 17.85
CA GLU A 273 -1.74 -16.61 17.67
C GLU A 273 -0.84 -16.52 18.90
N ASP A 274 0.45 -16.71 18.69
CA ASP A 274 1.46 -16.63 19.75
C ASP A 274 1.93 -15.19 19.96
N LEU A 275 1.37 -14.53 20.96
CA LEU A 275 1.68 -13.14 21.28
C LEU A 275 3.09 -12.97 21.87
N SER A 276 3.66 -14.01 22.48
CA SER A 276 5.02 -13.94 23.06
C SER A 276 6.08 -13.70 21.98
N ALA A 277 5.83 -14.21 20.77
CA ALA A 277 6.71 -14.02 19.63
C ALA A 277 6.85 -12.54 19.21
N GLN A 278 5.81 -11.72 19.41
CA GLN A 278 5.84 -10.29 19.08
C GLN A 278 6.76 -9.47 20.01
N ALA A 279 6.95 -9.92 21.26
CA ALA A 279 7.84 -9.28 22.23
C ALA A 279 9.27 -9.85 22.20
N THR A 280 9.59 -10.70 21.24
CA THR A 280 10.92 -11.28 21.08
C THR A 280 11.91 -10.18 20.63
N ASP A 281 13.09 -10.16 21.25
CA ASP A 281 14.19 -9.29 20.83
C ASP A 281 14.93 -9.95 19.66
N PHE A 282 14.62 -9.52 18.43
CA PHE A 282 15.19 -10.09 17.20
C PHE A 282 16.66 -9.72 16.98
N PHE A 283 17.18 -8.71 17.70
CA PHE A 283 18.59 -8.33 17.63
C PHE A 283 19.45 -8.99 18.70
N ALA A 284 18.83 -9.55 19.74
CA ALA A 284 19.56 -10.29 20.74
C ALA A 284 20.14 -11.57 20.11
N ALA A 285 21.47 -11.71 20.19
CA ALA A 285 22.08 -13.01 19.91
C ALA A 285 21.40 -14.05 20.79
N ARG A 286 20.93 -15.17 20.20
CA ARG A 286 20.34 -16.31 20.94
C ARG A 286 21.37 -16.85 21.93
N ARG A 287 21.53 -16.19 23.04
CA ARG A 287 22.22 -16.71 24.24
C ARG A 287 21.18 -17.45 25.08
N GLY A 288 20.61 -18.49 24.53
CA GLY A 288 19.73 -19.37 25.28
C GLY A 288 20.56 -20.48 25.87
N THR A 289 20.83 -20.45 27.15
CA THR A 289 20.84 -21.70 27.93
C THR A 289 19.38 -22.18 27.94
N ASP A 290 19.00 -22.91 26.91
CA ASP A 290 17.72 -23.61 26.86
C ASP A 290 17.77 -24.69 27.96
N LEU A 291 17.30 -24.37 29.15
CA LEU A 291 17.08 -25.35 30.23
C LEU A 291 16.19 -26.51 29.74
N HIS A 292 15.26 -26.27 28.79
CA HIS A 292 14.48 -27.29 28.10
C HIS A 292 15.34 -28.31 27.33
N ARG A 293 16.58 -27.99 27.01
CA ARG A 293 17.51 -28.91 26.35
C ARG A 293 18.04 -29.99 27.30
N TYR A 294 17.93 -29.74 28.60
CA TYR A 294 18.41 -30.68 29.65
C TYR A 294 17.28 -31.47 30.32
N VAL A 295 16.04 -30.97 30.25
CA VAL A 295 14.86 -31.67 30.75
C VAL A 295 14.01 -32.05 29.56
N GLY A 296 14.14 -33.24 29.06
CA GLY A 296 13.60 -33.72 27.79
C GLY A 296 12.07 -33.89 27.74
N VAL A 297 11.31 -32.89 28.18
CA VAL A 297 9.86 -32.82 27.99
C VAL A 297 9.56 -32.01 26.76
N SER A 298 9.22 -32.66 25.67
CA SER A 298 8.74 -32.01 24.44
C SER A 298 7.24 -32.18 24.29
N LEU A 299 6.56 -31.11 23.85
CA LEU A 299 5.18 -31.25 23.40
C LEU A 299 5.10 -32.17 22.17
N PRO A 300 3.97 -32.89 21.97
CA PRO A 300 3.74 -33.62 20.74
C PRO A 300 3.99 -32.76 19.49
N GLY A 301 4.56 -33.36 18.45
CA GLY A 301 4.77 -32.68 17.18
C GLY A 301 3.45 -32.23 16.56
N VAL A 302 3.44 -31.05 15.96
CA VAL A 302 2.27 -30.51 15.26
C VAL A 302 2.35 -30.86 13.77
N PRO A 303 1.22 -31.13 13.10
CA PRO A 303 1.18 -31.35 11.66
C PRO A 303 1.62 -30.10 10.90
N ASN A 304 2.09 -30.27 9.65
CA ASN A 304 2.53 -29.19 8.79
C ASN A 304 1.32 -28.37 8.24
N LEU A 305 0.62 -27.71 9.13
CA LEU A 305 -0.50 -26.83 8.86
C LEU A 305 -0.19 -25.43 9.40
N SER A 306 -0.99 -24.43 9.00
CA SER A 306 -0.83 -23.09 9.56
C SER A 306 -0.95 -23.08 11.08
N ARG A 307 -0.15 -22.27 11.77
CA ARG A 307 -0.13 -22.17 13.24
C ARG A 307 -1.52 -21.89 13.82
N LYS A 308 -2.33 -21.08 13.17
CA LYS A 308 -3.71 -20.78 13.57
C LYS A 308 -4.61 -22.02 13.63
N ARG A 309 -4.24 -23.12 12.95
CA ARG A 309 -4.99 -24.38 12.96
C ARG A 309 -4.43 -25.42 13.94
N THR A 310 -3.21 -25.23 14.39
CA THR A 310 -2.49 -26.23 15.20
C THR A 310 -2.14 -25.75 16.59
N LEU A 311 -2.19 -24.44 16.84
CA LEU A 311 -1.85 -23.85 18.12
C LEU A 311 -3.11 -23.63 18.97
N PHE A 312 -3.34 -24.49 19.96
CA PHE A 312 -4.39 -24.32 20.96
C PHE A 312 -3.82 -23.58 22.15
N ASN A 313 -3.90 -22.25 22.10
CA ASN A 313 -3.28 -21.37 23.09
C ASN A 313 -4.30 -20.60 23.93
N ARG A 314 -3.80 -20.01 25.00
CA ARG A 314 -4.33 -18.83 25.67
C ARG A 314 -3.15 -17.93 25.93
N SER A 315 -3.14 -16.77 25.29
CA SER A 315 -2.00 -15.87 25.32
C SER A 315 -2.42 -14.49 25.80
N ALA A 316 -1.53 -13.82 26.52
CA ALA A 316 -1.64 -12.40 26.83
C ALA A 316 -0.27 -11.74 26.72
N LEU A 317 -0.26 -10.50 26.27
CA LEU A 317 0.93 -9.65 26.15
C LEU A 317 0.61 -8.25 26.65
N VAL A 318 1.41 -7.75 27.56
CA VAL A 318 1.44 -6.34 27.96
C VAL A 318 2.83 -5.82 27.68
N SER A 319 2.94 -4.72 26.97
CA SER A 319 4.24 -4.09 26.68
C SER A 319 4.09 -2.58 26.76
N THR A 320 5.02 -1.93 27.44
CA THR A 320 5.17 -0.48 27.44
C THR A 320 6.62 -0.10 27.20
N ASN A 321 6.82 0.74 26.19
CA ASN A 321 8.15 1.17 25.77
C ASN A 321 8.16 2.69 25.66
N SER A 322 9.07 3.34 26.37
CA SER A 322 9.18 4.79 26.39
C SER A 322 10.60 5.24 26.08
N LEU A 323 10.70 6.34 25.36
CA LEU A 323 11.96 7.00 25.04
C LEU A 323 11.82 8.50 25.33
N TRP A 324 12.74 9.03 26.10
CA TRP A 324 12.87 10.46 26.40
C TRP A 324 14.20 10.98 25.82
N LYS A 325 14.13 12.08 25.08
CA LYS A 325 15.32 12.82 24.62
C LYS A 325 15.63 13.93 25.62
N LEU A 326 16.73 13.78 26.33
CA LEU A 326 17.17 14.70 27.39
C LEU A 326 18.47 15.40 26.92
N GLY A 327 18.32 16.56 26.28
CA GLY A 327 19.46 17.28 25.70
C GLY A 327 20.14 16.48 24.59
N ARG A 328 21.38 15.99 24.84
CA ARG A 328 22.14 15.16 23.89
C ARG A 328 22.02 13.66 24.16
N GLY A 329 21.34 13.26 25.22
CA GLY A 329 21.16 11.86 25.60
C GLY A 329 19.73 11.35 25.35
N GLU A 330 19.60 10.04 25.28
CA GLU A 330 18.31 9.35 25.19
C GLU A 330 18.17 8.40 26.38
N PHE A 331 17.05 8.51 27.07
CA PHE A 331 16.68 7.59 28.15
C PHE A 331 15.53 6.70 27.67
N LYS A 332 15.72 5.38 27.78
CA LYS A 332 14.72 4.39 27.32
C LYS A 332 14.31 3.46 28.44
N THR A 333 13.02 3.17 28.52
CA THR A 333 12.47 2.12 29.36
C THR A 333 11.66 1.16 28.52
N GLN A 334 11.82 -0.12 28.76
CA GLN A 334 11.06 -1.19 28.10
C GLN A 334 10.60 -2.16 29.20
N ILE A 335 9.31 -2.41 29.30
CA ILE A 335 8.72 -3.33 30.25
C ILE A 335 7.72 -4.19 29.47
N ASP A 336 7.94 -5.50 29.48
CA ASP A 336 7.09 -6.45 28.77
C ASP A 336 6.76 -7.64 29.68
N TYR A 337 5.51 -8.00 29.67
CA TYR A 337 5.02 -9.24 30.28
C TYR A 337 4.26 -10.03 29.23
N SER A 338 4.61 -11.30 29.09
CA SER A 338 3.85 -12.23 28.27
C SER A 338 3.48 -13.49 29.06
N PHE A 339 2.27 -13.94 28.83
CA PHE A 339 1.75 -15.22 29.26
C PHE A 339 1.35 -16.05 28.04
N ASN A 340 1.76 -17.29 28.02
CA ASN A 340 1.31 -18.23 27.00
C ASN A 340 1.04 -19.58 27.63
N ARG A 341 -0.14 -20.16 27.32
CA ARG A 341 -0.51 -21.52 27.66
C ARG A 341 -0.85 -22.25 26.36
N VAL A 342 -0.09 -23.28 26.06
CA VAL A 342 -0.28 -24.11 24.87
C VAL A 342 -0.72 -25.49 25.29
N LYS A 343 -1.79 -26.01 24.69
CA LYS A 343 -2.24 -27.40 24.82
C LYS A 343 -1.90 -28.12 23.52
N ALA A 344 -1.27 -29.28 23.64
CA ALA A 344 -0.98 -30.15 22.52
C ALA A 344 -1.44 -31.58 22.83
N GLU A 345 -2.10 -32.18 21.87
CA GLU A 345 -2.61 -33.54 21.93
C GLU A 345 -2.17 -34.27 20.66
N ALA A 346 -1.69 -35.49 20.79
CA ALA A 346 -1.38 -36.34 19.65
C ALA A 346 -1.71 -37.82 20.00
N ALA A 347 -2.29 -38.50 19.04
CA ALA A 347 -2.52 -39.93 19.08
C ALA A 347 -1.67 -40.60 17.99
N ASN A 348 -0.83 -41.54 18.40
CA ASN A 348 -0.05 -42.37 17.48
C ASN A 348 -0.62 -43.80 17.49
N ILE A 349 -0.97 -44.29 16.32
CA ILE A 349 -1.45 -45.68 16.14
C ILE A 349 -0.39 -46.42 15.35
N THR A 350 0.25 -47.38 15.97
CA THR A 350 1.25 -48.25 15.34
C THR A 350 0.70 -49.65 15.20
N THR A 351 0.63 -50.14 13.98
CA THR A 351 0.21 -51.55 13.70
C THR A 351 1.44 -52.37 13.40
N TYR A 352 1.68 -53.38 14.23
CA TYR A 352 2.72 -54.39 14.01
C TYR A 352 2.09 -55.58 13.29
N TYR A 353 2.58 -55.88 12.11
CA TYR A 353 2.17 -57.05 11.33
C TYR A 353 3.06 -58.20 11.70
N LEU A 354 2.54 -59.14 12.52
CA LEU A 354 3.25 -60.30 13.01
C LEU A 354 2.67 -61.59 12.38
N ASN A 355 3.45 -62.65 12.32
CA ASN A 355 3.02 -63.95 11.78
C ASN A 355 1.83 -64.57 12.55
N GLU A 356 1.65 -64.19 13.80
CA GLU A 356 0.57 -64.67 14.69
C GLU A 356 -0.65 -63.74 14.74
N GLY A 357 -0.67 -62.67 13.89
CA GLY A 357 -1.74 -61.66 13.82
C GLY A 357 -1.25 -60.24 14.11
N ASN A 358 -2.03 -59.28 13.67
CA ASN A 358 -1.67 -57.86 13.82
C ASN A 358 -1.85 -57.39 15.27
N ARG A 359 -0.87 -56.69 15.80
CA ARG A 359 -0.98 -55.94 17.07
C ARG A 359 -1.04 -54.47 16.83
N VAL A 360 -2.04 -53.79 17.40
CA VAL A 360 -2.22 -52.35 17.33
C VAL A 360 -1.83 -51.72 18.68
N VAL A 361 -0.91 -50.80 18.66
CA VAL A 361 -0.50 -50.01 19.83
C VAL A 361 -0.96 -48.57 19.60
N THR A 362 -1.78 -48.07 20.51
CA THR A 362 -2.22 -46.68 20.50
C THR A 362 -1.50 -45.93 21.63
N GLU A 363 -0.84 -44.85 21.31
CA GLU A 363 -0.17 -43.98 22.25
C GLU A 363 -0.82 -42.60 22.22
N ASP A 364 -1.51 -42.22 23.30
CA ASP A 364 -2.11 -40.90 23.47
C ASP A 364 -1.17 -40.00 24.30
N ARG A 365 -0.74 -38.89 23.70
CA ARG A 365 0.12 -37.90 24.35
C ARG A 365 -0.64 -36.62 24.54
N ASN A 366 -0.76 -36.19 25.79
CA ASN A 366 -1.38 -34.92 26.17
C ASN A 366 -0.36 -34.07 26.91
N GLY A 367 -0.15 -32.83 26.44
CA GLY A 367 0.79 -31.88 27.05
C GLY A 367 0.19 -30.50 27.20
N VAL A 368 0.51 -29.83 28.30
CA VAL A 368 0.20 -28.43 28.51
C VAL A 368 1.47 -27.71 28.91
N ASP A 369 1.90 -26.77 28.08
CA ASP A 369 2.98 -25.86 28.42
C ASP A 369 2.41 -24.51 28.91
N ARG A 370 3.01 -24.00 29.98
CA ARG A 370 2.67 -22.68 30.53
C ARG A 370 3.95 -21.88 30.71
N SER A 371 4.04 -20.74 30.02
CA SER A 371 5.19 -19.85 30.11
C SER A 371 4.78 -18.47 30.56
N HIS A 372 5.57 -17.89 31.42
CA HIS A 372 5.49 -16.49 31.85
C HIS A 372 6.85 -15.85 31.57
N SER A 373 6.85 -14.73 30.90
CA SER A 373 8.07 -13.95 30.67
C SER A 373 7.84 -12.51 31.11
N LEU A 374 8.71 -12.05 31.99
CA LEU A 374 8.79 -10.65 32.39
C LEU A 374 10.17 -10.12 32.02
N SER A 375 10.21 -9.07 31.24
CA SER A 375 11.46 -8.38 30.92
C SER A 375 11.36 -6.88 31.21
N GLY A 376 12.44 -6.33 31.77
CA GLY A 376 12.60 -4.91 31.99
C GLY A 376 13.99 -4.48 31.53
N LYS A 377 14.07 -3.42 30.72
CA LYS A 377 15.35 -2.80 30.31
C LYS A 377 15.29 -1.31 30.59
N LEU A 378 16.39 -0.80 31.13
CA LEU A 378 16.66 0.62 31.31
C LEU A 378 17.96 0.93 30.56
N MET A 379 17.93 1.92 29.69
CA MET A 379 19.06 2.26 28.83
C MET A 379 19.22 3.78 28.81
N ASN A 380 20.48 4.22 28.83
CA ASN A 380 20.87 5.63 28.73
C ASN A 380 21.92 5.79 27.64
#